data_d8606af0c716e41b616fc28fab460bfc
#
_entry.id   d8606af0c716e41b616fc28fab460bfc
#
_cell.length_a   1.000
_cell.length_b   1.000
_cell.length_c   1.000
_cell.angle_alpha   90.00
_cell.angle_beta   90.00
_cell.angle_gamma   90.00
#
_symmetry.space_group_name_H-M   'P 1'
#
loop_
_entity.id
_entity.type
_entity.pdbx_description
1 polymer ?
#
loop_
_entity_poly.entity_id
_entity_poly.type
_entity_poly.pdbx_seq_one_letter_code
_entity_poly.pdbx_strand_id
1 'polypeptide(L)'
;MAKSRANALGLMQLLPSTARAVARVNNFGSVTSNDLFNPNLNIQLGVAYVRQLENQFGRFEYVAAAYNGGETRVRRWMRELPNQDIEEWVEAIPLSETRLYVQGVYRNSRIYQRLYDDQGRFRANVPER
;
A
#
# COMPACT_ATOMS: atom_id res chain seq x y z
N MET A 1 -20.35 0.20 -5.44
CA MET A 1 -19.17 1.03 -5.15
C MET A 1 -18.35 0.37 -4.02
N ALA A 2 -17.05 0.30 -4.18
CA ALA A 2 -16.20 -0.35 -3.18
C ALA A 2 -15.99 0.58 -1.97
N LYS A 3 -16.30 0.07 -0.78
CA LYS A 3 -16.17 0.81 0.46
C LYS A 3 -15.74 -0.14 1.58
N SER A 4 -14.69 0.22 2.31
CA SER A 4 -14.23 -0.57 3.46
C SER A 4 -14.89 -0.12 4.77
N ARG A 5 -14.67 -0.89 5.85
CA ARG A 5 -15.13 -0.54 7.20
C ARG A 5 -14.57 0.80 7.67
N ALA A 6 -13.38 1.19 7.20
CA ALA A 6 -12.74 2.46 7.57
C ALA A 6 -13.10 3.60 6.63
N ASN A 7 -14.16 3.47 5.81
CA ASN A 7 -14.58 4.44 4.81
C ASN A 7 -13.57 4.71 3.70
N ALA A 8 -12.64 3.79 3.45
CA ALA A 8 -11.77 3.86 2.28
C ALA A 8 -12.58 3.58 1.00
N LEU A 9 -12.35 4.36 -0.04
CA LEU A 9 -13.21 4.41 -1.23
C LEU A 9 -12.45 4.06 -2.50
N GLY A 10 -13.14 3.42 -3.45
CA GLY A 10 -12.65 3.17 -4.80
C GLY A 10 -11.70 1.99 -4.91
N LEU A 11 -11.07 1.83 -6.08
CA LEU A 11 -10.23 0.69 -6.41
C LEU A 11 -8.99 0.57 -5.50
N MET A 12 -8.37 1.69 -5.17
CA MET A 12 -7.17 1.72 -4.31
C MET A 12 -7.51 1.84 -2.83
N GLN A 13 -8.79 1.85 -2.47
CA GLN A 13 -9.29 1.93 -1.10
C GLN A 13 -8.66 3.08 -0.31
N LEU A 14 -8.76 4.30 -0.88
CA LEU A 14 -8.25 5.51 -0.24
C LEU A 14 -9.28 6.13 0.71
N LEU A 15 -8.82 6.53 1.88
CA LEU A 15 -9.62 7.38 2.76
C LEU A 15 -9.74 8.78 2.14
N PRO A 16 -10.93 9.44 2.22
CA PRO A 16 -11.09 10.78 1.68
C PRO A 16 -10.07 11.79 2.19
N SER A 17 -9.72 11.72 3.48
CA SER A 17 -8.71 12.61 4.06
C SER A 17 -7.33 12.39 3.46
N THR A 18 -6.95 11.14 3.27
CA THR A 18 -5.68 10.79 2.61
C THR A 18 -5.67 11.26 1.18
N ALA A 19 -6.75 11.02 0.44
CA ALA A 19 -6.86 11.45 -0.94
C ALA A 19 -6.74 12.97 -1.10
N ARG A 20 -7.37 13.73 -0.21
CA ARG A 20 -7.27 15.19 -0.23
C ARG A 20 -5.85 15.67 0.05
N ALA A 21 -5.16 15.05 1.01
CA ALA A 21 -3.78 15.39 1.33
C ALA A 21 -2.84 15.09 0.15
N VAL A 22 -3.00 13.92 -0.46
CA VAL A 22 -2.20 13.52 -1.63
C VAL A 22 -2.48 14.44 -2.83
N ALA A 23 -3.74 14.77 -3.06
CA ALA A 23 -4.13 15.67 -4.14
C ALA A 23 -3.50 17.06 -3.98
N ARG A 24 -3.44 17.57 -2.75
CA ARG A 24 -2.83 18.86 -2.46
C ARG A 24 -1.35 18.87 -2.80
N VAL A 25 -0.63 17.84 -2.37
CA VAL A 25 0.82 17.72 -2.59
C VAL A 25 1.16 17.56 -4.08
N ASN A 26 0.29 16.89 -4.84
CA ASN A 26 0.55 16.56 -6.24
C ASN A 26 -0.21 17.44 -7.23
N ASN A 27 -0.81 18.53 -6.76
CA ASN A 27 -1.52 19.50 -7.61
C ASN A 27 -2.69 18.92 -8.40
N PHE A 28 -3.43 17.97 -7.82
CA PHE A 28 -4.64 17.42 -8.43
C PHE A 28 -5.89 18.29 -8.19
N GLY A 29 -5.77 19.35 -7.39
CA GLY A 29 -6.89 20.21 -7.05
C GLY A 29 -7.78 19.63 -5.94
N SER A 30 -9.02 20.12 -5.86
CA SER A 30 -9.97 19.67 -4.86
C SER A 30 -10.55 18.31 -5.23
N VAL A 31 -10.59 17.41 -4.27
CA VAL A 31 -11.10 16.04 -4.44
C VAL A 31 -12.23 15.81 -3.45
N THR A 32 -13.40 15.41 -3.96
CA THR A 32 -14.55 15.03 -3.13
C THR A 32 -14.58 13.51 -2.94
N SER A 33 -15.41 13.04 -2.00
CA SER A 33 -15.62 11.60 -1.80
C SER A 33 -16.16 10.92 -3.06
N ASN A 34 -17.05 11.60 -3.81
CA ASN A 34 -17.58 11.06 -5.06
C ASN A 34 -16.49 10.90 -6.13
N ASP A 35 -15.54 11.82 -6.19
CA ASP A 35 -14.43 11.74 -7.14
C ASP A 35 -13.61 10.46 -6.97
N LEU A 36 -13.56 9.92 -5.75
CA LEU A 36 -12.80 8.71 -5.47
C LEU A 36 -13.41 7.45 -6.07
N PHE A 37 -14.64 7.49 -6.51
CA PHE A 37 -15.23 6.38 -7.27
C PHE A 37 -14.90 6.44 -8.76
N ASN A 38 -14.29 7.52 -9.25
CA ASN A 38 -13.73 7.57 -10.58
C ASN A 38 -12.46 6.70 -10.62
N PRO A 39 -12.42 5.60 -11.41
CA PRO A 39 -11.29 4.68 -11.38
C PRO A 39 -9.96 5.34 -11.75
N ASN A 40 -9.94 6.20 -12.75
CA ASN A 40 -8.71 6.84 -13.21
C ASN A 40 -8.11 7.75 -12.14
N LEU A 41 -8.94 8.58 -11.52
CA LEU A 41 -8.49 9.48 -10.46
C LEU A 41 -8.06 8.70 -9.22
N ASN A 42 -8.82 7.68 -8.85
CA ASN A 42 -8.49 6.84 -7.69
C ASN A 42 -7.12 6.17 -7.87
N ILE A 43 -6.85 5.60 -9.04
CA ILE A 43 -5.56 4.97 -9.34
C ILE A 43 -4.43 5.99 -9.30
N GLN A 44 -4.62 7.16 -9.91
CA GLN A 44 -3.60 8.22 -9.91
C GLN A 44 -3.23 8.66 -8.49
N LEU A 45 -4.24 8.87 -7.66
CA LEU A 45 -4.03 9.25 -6.26
C LEU A 45 -3.38 8.13 -5.47
N GLY A 46 -3.79 6.89 -5.68
CA GLY A 46 -3.21 5.73 -5.02
C GLY A 46 -1.74 5.54 -5.37
N VAL A 47 -1.38 5.67 -6.65
CA VAL A 47 0.02 5.58 -7.09
C VAL A 47 0.84 6.71 -6.50
N ALA A 48 0.32 7.94 -6.50
CA ALA A 48 1.01 9.09 -5.89
C ALA A 48 1.23 8.86 -4.39
N TYR A 49 0.25 8.30 -3.70
CA TYR A 49 0.38 7.99 -2.28
C TYR A 49 1.45 6.92 -2.02
N VAL A 50 1.46 5.85 -2.80
CA VAL A 50 2.50 4.81 -2.68
C VAL A 50 3.90 5.42 -2.86
N ARG A 51 4.08 6.29 -3.84
CA ARG A 51 5.36 6.98 -4.04
C ARG A 51 5.77 7.83 -2.84
N GLN A 52 4.81 8.54 -2.23
CA GLN A 52 5.09 9.30 -1.01
C GLN A 52 5.54 8.38 0.12
N LEU A 53 4.88 7.24 0.28
CA LEU A 53 5.23 6.27 1.32
C LEU A 53 6.59 5.63 1.06
N GLU A 54 6.92 5.33 -0.19
CA GLU A 54 8.23 4.82 -0.57
C GLU A 54 9.33 5.82 -0.21
N ASN A 55 9.10 7.09 -0.48
CA ASN A 55 10.06 8.15 -0.13
C ASN A 55 10.25 8.30 1.37
N GLN A 56 9.18 8.07 2.16
CA GLN A 56 9.24 8.21 3.62
C GLN A 56 9.82 6.98 4.31
N PHE A 57 9.43 5.79 3.89
CA PHE A 57 9.70 4.56 4.62
C PHE A 57 10.71 3.63 3.96
N GLY A 58 10.86 3.72 2.65
CA GLY A 58 11.85 2.96 1.89
C GLY A 58 11.50 1.49 1.67
N ARG A 59 11.33 0.73 2.76
CA ARG A 59 11.08 -0.71 2.67
C ARG A 59 9.63 -1.01 2.32
N PHE A 60 9.46 -2.02 1.47
CA PHE A 60 8.15 -2.48 1.02
C PHE A 60 7.19 -2.79 2.18
N GLU A 61 7.67 -3.46 3.21
CA GLU A 61 6.83 -3.88 4.34
C GLU A 61 6.30 -2.67 5.12
N TYR A 62 7.15 -1.66 5.31
CA TYR A 62 6.72 -0.42 5.96
C TYR A 62 5.73 0.35 5.09
N VAL A 63 5.97 0.39 3.77
CA VAL A 63 5.07 1.05 2.82
C VAL A 63 3.70 0.38 2.82
N ALA A 64 3.66 -0.94 2.75
CA ALA A 64 2.40 -1.69 2.77
C ALA A 64 1.65 -1.48 4.09
N ALA A 65 2.36 -1.52 5.22
CA ALA A 65 1.77 -1.26 6.52
C ALA A 65 1.21 0.15 6.63
N ALA A 66 1.94 1.14 6.12
CA ALA A 66 1.50 2.54 6.14
C ALA A 66 0.29 2.76 5.21
N TYR A 67 0.28 2.11 4.07
CA TYR A 67 -0.85 2.20 3.14
C TYR A 67 -2.15 1.70 3.78
N ASN A 68 -2.10 0.60 4.48
CA ASN A 68 -3.27 0.01 5.13
C ASN A 68 -3.56 0.62 6.51
N GLY A 69 -2.54 0.78 7.34
CA GLY A 69 -2.68 1.16 8.75
C GLY A 69 -2.44 2.64 9.06
N GLY A 70 -1.90 3.39 8.10
CA GLY A 70 -1.60 4.80 8.25
C GLY A 70 -0.16 5.08 8.69
N GLU A 71 0.34 6.23 8.26
CA GLU A 71 1.73 6.64 8.49
C GLU A 71 2.06 6.82 9.98
N THR A 72 1.13 7.40 10.74
CA THR A 72 1.33 7.69 12.16
C THR A 72 1.53 6.40 12.95
N ARG A 73 0.70 5.38 12.68
CA ARG A 73 0.83 4.08 13.33
C ARG A 73 2.15 3.41 13.01
N VAL A 74 2.55 3.44 11.74
CA VAL A 74 3.80 2.79 11.31
C VAL A 74 5.00 3.47 11.97
N ARG A 75 5.04 4.80 12.02
CA ARG A 75 6.11 5.52 12.70
C ARG A 75 6.18 5.12 14.18
N ARG A 76 5.02 5.00 14.85
CA ARG A 76 4.97 4.55 16.23
C ARG A 76 5.49 3.12 16.37
N TRP A 77 5.05 2.21 15.51
CA TRP A 77 5.49 0.82 15.56
C TRP A 77 6.99 0.68 15.28
N MET A 78 7.54 1.49 14.40
CA MET A 78 8.99 1.50 14.15
C MET A 78 9.79 1.93 15.40
N ARG A 79 9.20 2.78 16.24
CA ARG A 79 9.85 3.20 17.50
C ARG A 79 9.66 2.20 18.62
N GLU A 80 8.47 1.63 18.75
CA GLU A 80 8.06 0.85 19.92
C GLU A 80 8.32 -0.64 19.78
N LEU A 81 8.25 -1.19 18.58
CA LEU A 81 8.48 -2.61 18.38
C LEU A 81 9.98 -2.91 18.35
N PRO A 82 10.40 -4.11 18.81
CA PRO A 82 11.80 -4.47 18.79
C PRO A 82 12.39 -4.34 17.37
N ASN A 83 13.56 -3.73 17.29
CA ASN A 83 14.23 -3.53 16.02
C ASN A 83 14.97 -4.80 15.61
N GLN A 84 14.22 -5.78 15.15
CA GLN A 84 14.69 -7.06 14.68
C GLN A 84 14.63 -7.11 13.14
N ASP A 85 14.66 -8.31 12.58
CA ASP A 85 14.47 -8.40 11.14
C ASP A 85 13.04 -8.00 10.75
N ILE A 86 12.84 -7.75 9.47
CA ILE A 86 11.59 -7.21 8.98
C ILE A 86 10.42 -8.19 9.14
N GLU A 87 10.68 -9.48 9.03
CA GLU A 87 9.64 -10.49 9.20
C GLU A 87 9.10 -10.49 10.63
N GLU A 88 10.01 -10.41 11.61
CA GLU A 88 9.61 -10.30 13.01
C GLU A 88 8.84 -9.02 13.29
N TRP A 89 9.27 -7.90 12.68
CA TRP A 89 8.55 -6.65 12.81
C TRP A 89 7.11 -6.77 12.31
N VAL A 90 6.91 -7.40 11.14
CA VAL A 90 5.58 -7.61 10.57
C VAL A 90 4.71 -8.47 11.49
N GLU A 91 5.27 -9.55 12.03
CA GLU A 91 4.55 -10.41 12.97
C GLU A 91 4.15 -9.67 14.25
N ALA A 92 4.93 -8.67 14.66
CA ALA A 92 4.68 -7.89 15.86
C ALA A 92 3.69 -6.74 15.67
N ILE A 93 3.21 -6.48 14.44
CA ILE A 93 2.24 -5.42 14.19
C ILE A 93 1.00 -5.64 15.06
N PRO A 94 0.64 -4.67 15.95
CA PRO A 94 -0.46 -4.86 16.89
C PRO A 94 -1.85 -4.90 16.24
N LEU A 95 -2.02 -4.23 15.11
CA LEU A 95 -3.29 -4.17 14.40
C LEU A 95 -3.39 -5.37 13.45
N SER A 96 -4.26 -6.33 13.77
CA SER A 96 -4.34 -7.59 13.03
C SER A 96 -4.73 -7.39 11.57
N GLU A 97 -5.60 -6.43 11.25
CA GLU A 97 -5.95 -6.11 9.87
C GLU A 97 -4.71 -5.73 9.06
N THR A 98 -3.89 -4.82 9.58
CA THR A 98 -2.67 -4.39 8.91
C THR A 98 -1.65 -5.51 8.81
N ARG A 99 -1.46 -6.28 9.89
CA ARG A 99 -0.55 -7.43 9.88
C ARG A 99 -0.91 -8.42 8.78
N LEU A 100 -2.18 -8.80 8.70
CA LEU A 100 -2.65 -9.75 7.69
C LEU A 100 -2.55 -9.16 6.27
N TYR A 101 -2.81 -7.87 6.13
CA TYR A 101 -2.65 -7.18 4.86
C TYR A 101 -1.20 -7.25 4.36
N VAL A 102 -0.24 -6.91 5.21
CA VAL A 102 1.18 -6.92 4.83
C VAL A 102 1.64 -8.34 4.49
N GLN A 103 1.25 -9.32 5.30
CA GLN A 103 1.59 -10.72 5.05
C GLN A 103 0.99 -11.22 3.74
N GLY A 104 -0.24 -10.84 3.44
CA GLY A 104 -0.93 -11.23 2.21
C GLY A 104 -0.31 -10.59 0.98
N VAL A 105 0.00 -9.31 1.02
CA VAL A 105 0.64 -8.59 -0.10
C VAL A 105 2.03 -9.16 -0.35
N TYR A 106 2.79 -9.43 0.70
CA TYR A 106 4.12 -10.02 0.58
C TYR A 106 4.06 -11.41 -0.07
N ARG A 107 3.12 -12.25 0.36
CA ARG A 107 2.91 -13.58 -0.22
C ARG A 107 2.52 -13.49 -1.69
N ASN A 108 1.59 -12.59 -2.03
CA ASN A 108 1.14 -12.39 -3.41
C ASN A 108 2.28 -11.87 -4.30
N SER A 109 3.10 -10.98 -3.79
CA SER A 109 4.27 -10.48 -4.49
C SER A 109 5.25 -11.61 -4.82
N ARG A 110 5.52 -12.49 -3.86
CA ARG A 110 6.40 -13.64 -4.09
C ARG A 110 5.83 -14.63 -5.10
N ILE A 111 4.52 -14.88 -5.04
CA ILE A 111 3.84 -15.73 -6.03
C ILE A 111 3.94 -15.10 -7.42
N TYR A 112 3.71 -13.81 -7.52
CA TYR A 112 3.82 -13.09 -8.79
C TYR A 112 5.24 -13.20 -9.36
N GLN A 113 6.27 -12.97 -8.54
CA GLN A 113 7.67 -13.09 -8.97
C GLN A 113 8.03 -14.51 -9.43
N ARG A 114 7.37 -15.50 -8.87
CA ARG A 114 7.56 -16.90 -9.26
C ARG A 114 6.93 -17.20 -10.62
N LEU A 115 5.79 -16.59 -10.92
CA LEU A 115 5.03 -16.83 -12.13
C LEU A 115 5.45 -15.94 -13.30
N TYR A 116 5.92 -14.72 -13.01
CA TYR A 116 6.21 -13.70 -14.02
C TYR A 116 7.62 -13.16 -13.87
N ASP A 117 8.23 -12.81 -14.99
CA ASP A 117 9.54 -12.16 -15.01
C ASP A 117 9.41 -10.64 -14.78
N ASP A 118 10.54 -9.94 -14.79
CA ASP A 118 10.60 -8.49 -14.56
C ASP A 118 9.89 -7.67 -15.65
N GLN A 119 9.60 -8.29 -16.78
CA GLN A 119 8.87 -7.66 -17.89
C GLN A 119 7.40 -8.06 -17.91
N GLY A 120 6.93 -8.77 -16.88
CA GLY A 120 5.54 -9.18 -16.77
C GLY A 120 5.16 -10.37 -17.63
N ARG A 121 6.14 -11.14 -18.16
CA ARG A 121 5.87 -12.33 -18.97
C ARG A 121 5.78 -13.56 -18.09
N PHE A 122 4.84 -14.43 -18.42
CA PHE A 122 4.67 -15.70 -17.69
C PHE A 122 5.93 -16.57 -17.87
N ARG A 123 6.54 -17.00 -16.76
CA ARG A 123 7.85 -17.67 -16.76
C ARG A 123 7.86 -19.00 -17.49
N ALA A 124 6.73 -19.70 -17.59
CA ALA A 124 6.64 -20.94 -18.35
C ALA A 124 6.93 -20.75 -19.85
N ASN A 125 6.80 -19.50 -20.33
CA ASN A 125 7.03 -19.12 -21.73
C ASN A 125 8.42 -18.50 -21.95
N VAL A 126 9.25 -18.47 -20.90
CA VAL A 126 10.59 -17.90 -20.97
C VAL A 126 11.59 -19.05 -20.93
N PRO A 127 12.61 -19.07 -21.83
CA PRO A 127 13.62 -20.11 -21.80
C PRO A 127 14.36 -20.13 -20.46
N GLU A 128 14.59 -21.32 -19.94
CA GLU A 128 15.42 -21.47 -18.74
C GLU A 128 16.86 -21.04 -19.03
N ARG A 129 17.48 -20.39 -18.06
CA ARG A 129 18.87 -19.95 -18.13
C ARG A 129 19.81 -21.00 -17.60
#